data_28633be06cfeb4db90578521329be4b6
#
_entry.id   28633be06cfeb4db90578521329be4b6
#
_cell.length_a   1.000
_cell.length_b   1.000
_cell.length_c   1.000
_cell.angle_alpha   90.00
_cell.angle_beta   90.00
_cell.angle_gamma   90.00
#
_symmetry.space_group_name_H-M   'P 1'
#
loop_
_entity.id
_entity.type
_entity.pdbx_description
1 polymer ?
#
loop_
_entity_poly.entity_id
_entity_poly.type
_entity_poly.pdbx_seq_one_letter_code
_entity_poly.pdbx_strand_id
1 'polypeptide(L)'
;MEKPRFCEGCESKKSKFPGKARASRAYEEIRRNREIVPIVLDARQNENKNTRFCNSHIAISSISKEKIALFCRFFSLCPHILPYISRRTTSRCPRSDLLTYMITAFDLVISAFLVIFVRYTILTWMKVLIVNTSESTGGAAVAAHRLMDALRANGVEAEMLVRNRSTSDTLVHAPHCKWWLKWCFLWERLVIFIHLRFSRKGLFAIDIANVGTDITARPEFKAADVIHLHWINQGWLSLKSLQRILQSGKRVVWTMHDLWPVSSICHYAEECTGFHNACGHCPQLPHPSSKDLSHQVWKQKEKVYRKGKITFVACSQWLATQARMASLSQGHRVVSIPNAIDTQVFRPMDRRAAREALGLPTDPNLKIMLFVAQQITNVRKGGPYLIEAFQKLLAAHPDYRHNTALLILGGAAEQYTSAFDVPVFPVGYTEEVERIVQTYNAADLFVIPSVSDNLPNTIMEALACGLPCVGFAAGGIPEMIDHHSNGYVAHAQDTQDLANGLHWVLQSDATTLQQAALDKVHRCYSQQSVAQQYLAIYEGK
;
A
#
# COMPACT_ATOMS: atom_id res chain seq x y z
N MET A 1 -43.76 -15.12 -32.63
CA MET A 1 -43.17 -16.29 -33.33
C MET A 1 -41.76 -16.38 -32.77
N GLU A 2 -41.54 -17.24 -32.08
CA GLU A 2 -41.25 -18.54 -31.59
C GLU A 2 -40.16 -18.51 -30.51
N LYS A 3 -40.47 -19.00 -29.32
CA LYS A 3 -39.50 -19.33 -28.26
C LYS A 3 -38.86 -20.69 -28.58
N PRO A 4 -37.60 -20.94 -28.25
CA PRO A 4 -37.11 -22.30 -28.05
C PRO A 4 -37.09 -22.72 -26.59
N ARG A 5 -37.35 -24.02 -26.44
CA ARG A 5 -37.66 -24.81 -25.25
C ARG A 5 -36.47 -25.04 -24.32
N PHE A 6 -36.79 -25.16 -23.06
CA PHE A 6 -35.98 -25.77 -22.00
C PHE A 6 -35.59 -27.22 -22.34
N CYS A 7 -34.34 -27.56 -21.99
CA CYS A 7 -33.89 -28.94 -21.79
C CYS A 7 -33.56 -29.13 -20.32
N GLU A 8 -34.35 -29.92 -19.61
CA GLU A 8 -34.10 -30.45 -18.28
C GLU A 8 -33.06 -31.58 -18.38
N GLY A 9 -32.20 -31.68 -17.35
CA GLY A 9 -31.48 -32.92 -17.03
C GLY A 9 -29.97 -32.82 -17.04
N CYS A 10 -29.40 -32.34 -15.91
CA CYS A 10 -28.09 -32.81 -15.45
C CYS A 10 -27.96 -32.59 -13.94
N GLU A 11 -28.21 -33.66 -13.18
CA GLU A 11 -27.92 -33.71 -11.75
C GLU A 11 -26.41 -33.71 -11.52
N SER A 12 -25.88 -32.67 -10.89
CA SER A 12 -24.50 -32.61 -10.44
C SER A 12 -24.36 -33.20 -9.03
N LYS A 13 -23.68 -34.31 -8.93
CA LYS A 13 -23.25 -34.98 -7.69
C LYS A 13 -22.41 -34.01 -6.85
N LYS A 14 -22.94 -33.62 -5.70
CA LYS A 14 -22.19 -32.92 -4.63
C LYS A 14 -21.22 -33.89 -3.97
N SER A 15 -19.92 -33.76 -4.21
CA SER A 15 -18.88 -34.40 -3.42
C SER A 15 -18.73 -33.64 -2.08
N LYS A 16 -19.12 -34.29 -0.99
CA LYS A 16 -18.88 -33.81 0.38
C LYS A 16 -17.43 -34.05 0.76
N PHE A 17 -16.67 -33.01 0.97
CA PHE A 17 -15.37 -33.07 1.64
C PHE A 17 -15.57 -33.05 3.17
N PRO A 18 -15.11 -34.06 3.94
CA PRO A 18 -15.36 -34.16 5.39
C PRO A 18 -14.31 -33.43 6.27
N GLY A 19 -13.61 -32.41 5.78
CA GLY A 19 -12.53 -31.73 6.51
C GLY A 19 -12.94 -30.60 7.45
N LYS A 20 -14.00 -29.86 7.15
CA LYS A 20 -14.35 -28.63 7.89
C LYS A 20 -14.92 -28.84 9.30
N ALA A 21 -15.61 -29.93 9.55
CA ALA A 21 -16.23 -30.21 10.85
C ALA A 21 -15.23 -30.68 11.94
N ARG A 22 -14.06 -31.25 11.57
CA ARG A 22 -13.02 -31.67 12.55
C ARG A 22 -12.14 -30.52 13.01
N ALA A 23 -11.82 -29.58 12.12
CA ALA A 23 -11.04 -28.39 12.46
C ALA A 23 -11.78 -27.44 13.42
N SER A 24 -13.09 -27.26 13.23
CA SER A 24 -13.93 -26.42 14.09
C SER A 24 -14.02 -26.95 15.53
N ARG A 25 -14.12 -28.28 15.72
CA ARG A 25 -14.14 -28.86 17.09
C ARG A 25 -12.79 -28.73 17.82
N ALA A 26 -11.69 -28.91 17.13
CA ALA A 26 -10.35 -28.71 17.74
C ALA A 26 -10.13 -27.27 18.18
N TYR A 27 -10.65 -26.28 17.45
CA TYR A 27 -10.55 -24.87 17.83
C TYR A 27 -11.41 -24.51 19.06
N GLU A 28 -12.62 -25.05 19.16
CA GLU A 28 -13.46 -24.86 20.35
C GLU A 28 -12.86 -25.53 21.59
N GLU A 29 -12.17 -26.65 21.44
CA GLU A 29 -11.49 -27.36 22.51
C GLU A 29 -10.25 -26.59 23.01
N ILE A 30 -9.46 -25.97 22.08
CA ILE A 30 -8.33 -25.09 22.42
C ILE A 30 -8.83 -23.77 23.06
N ARG A 31 -10.00 -23.25 22.65
CA ARG A 31 -10.59 -22.04 23.23
C ARG A 31 -11.13 -22.24 24.64
N ARG A 32 -11.53 -23.46 25.01
CA ARG A 32 -11.98 -23.81 26.38
C ARG A 32 -10.83 -24.03 27.37
N ASN A 33 -9.65 -24.44 26.92
CA ASN A 33 -8.48 -24.65 27.77
C ASN A 33 -7.62 -23.39 27.89
N ARG A 34 -8.09 -22.42 28.71
CA ARG A 34 -7.36 -21.17 29.03
C ARG A 34 -6.07 -21.36 29.83
N GLU A 35 -5.70 -22.58 30.18
CA GLU A 35 -4.54 -22.88 31.06
C GLU A 35 -3.20 -23.08 30.31
N ILE A 36 -3.17 -23.13 28.98
CA ILE A 36 -1.93 -23.38 28.23
C ILE A 36 -1.15 -22.09 27.92
N VAL A 37 -1.80 -20.92 27.92
CA VAL A 37 -1.17 -19.63 27.56
C VAL A 37 -0.23 -19.08 28.65
N PRO A 38 -0.45 -19.25 29.95
CA PRO A 38 0.46 -18.74 31.00
C PRO A 38 1.83 -19.43 31.04
N ILE A 39 1.92 -20.71 30.65
CA ILE A 39 3.14 -21.53 30.81
C ILE A 39 4.26 -21.06 29.84
N VAL A 40 3.92 -20.47 28.69
CA VAL A 40 4.91 -20.00 27.70
C VAL A 40 5.46 -18.61 28.03
N LEU A 41 4.73 -17.80 28.82
CA LEU A 41 5.16 -16.45 29.21
C LEU A 41 6.06 -16.43 30.43
N ASP A 42 5.96 -17.43 31.32
CA ASP A 42 6.77 -17.52 32.55
C ASP A 42 8.21 -17.98 32.28
N ALA A 43 8.45 -18.67 31.18
CA ALA A 43 9.80 -19.13 30.80
C ALA A 43 10.75 -18.00 30.37
N ARG A 44 10.23 -16.81 30.02
CA ARG A 44 11.04 -15.64 29.57
C ARG A 44 11.44 -14.67 30.67
N GLN A 45 10.90 -14.79 31.87
CA GLN A 45 11.25 -13.88 32.99
C GLN A 45 12.34 -14.39 33.93
N ASN A 46 12.86 -15.62 33.75
CA ASN A 46 13.81 -16.24 34.68
C ASN A 46 15.25 -16.40 34.15
N GLU A 47 15.66 -15.71 33.10
CA GLU A 47 17.04 -15.77 32.58
C GLU A 47 18.05 -14.81 33.23
N ASN A 48 17.79 -14.34 34.44
CA ASN A 48 18.79 -13.55 35.16
C ASN A 48 18.91 -14.00 36.64
N LYS A 49 19.56 -15.12 36.89
CA LYS A 49 20.33 -15.37 38.12
C LYS A 49 21.17 -16.65 38.01
N ASN A 50 22.50 -16.48 38.10
CA ASN A 50 23.48 -17.52 38.31
C ASN A 50 23.07 -18.44 39.47
N THR A 51 22.85 -19.73 39.24
CA THR A 51 23.02 -20.77 40.27
C THR A 51 23.30 -22.13 39.62
N ARG A 52 24.26 -22.80 40.19
CA ARG A 52 24.81 -24.10 39.87
C ARG A 52 23.72 -25.16 39.67
N PHE A 53 23.77 -25.85 38.53
CA PHE A 53 22.98 -27.08 38.35
C PHE A 53 23.76 -28.28 38.87
N CYS A 54 23.22 -28.90 39.89
CA CYS A 54 23.55 -30.26 40.33
C CYS A 54 22.28 -31.11 40.21
N ASN A 55 22.37 -32.19 39.46
CA ASN A 55 21.52 -33.38 39.48
C ASN A 55 19.99 -33.23 39.60
N SER A 56 19.31 -33.40 38.46
CA SER A 56 17.95 -33.96 38.49
C SER A 56 17.75 -34.90 37.31
N HIS A 57 17.63 -36.20 37.61
CA HIS A 57 17.12 -37.23 36.69
C HIS A 57 15.65 -36.91 36.35
N ILE A 58 15.39 -36.38 35.18
CA ILE A 58 14.03 -36.28 34.67
C ILE A 58 13.71 -37.59 33.91
N ALA A 59 12.74 -38.30 34.44
CA ALA A 59 12.29 -39.59 33.94
C ALA A 59 11.66 -39.44 32.53
N ILE A 60 12.22 -40.16 31.55
CA ILE A 60 11.76 -40.26 30.14
C ILE A 60 10.45 -41.08 30.02
N SER A 61 9.63 -41.18 31.05
CA SER A 61 8.46 -42.08 31.08
C SER A 61 7.12 -41.49 30.63
N SER A 62 7.07 -40.26 30.09
CA SER A 62 5.78 -39.61 29.74
C SER A 62 5.59 -39.15 28.29
N ILE A 63 6.37 -39.67 27.36
CA ILE A 63 6.06 -39.42 25.92
C ILE A 63 5.06 -40.48 25.48
N SER A 64 3.81 -40.07 25.25
CA SER A 64 2.76 -41.00 24.79
C SER A 64 3.08 -41.59 23.42
N LYS A 65 2.77 -42.89 23.24
CA LYS A 65 2.94 -43.61 21.95
C LYS A 65 2.30 -42.88 20.76
N GLU A 66 1.27 -42.08 21.01
CA GLU A 66 0.61 -41.26 19.98
C GLU A 66 1.49 -40.12 19.45
N LYS A 67 2.32 -39.49 20.31
CA LYS A 67 3.28 -38.46 19.90
C LYS A 67 4.40 -39.01 19.05
N ILE A 68 4.84 -40.21 19.35
CA ILE A 68 5.85 -40.95 18.54
C ILE A 68 5.26 -41.36 17.20
N ALA A 69 4.02 -41.83 17.14
CA ALA A 69 3.35 -42.24 15.90
C ALA A 69 3.07 -41.04 14.95
N LEU A 70 2.75 -39.88 15.51
CA LEU A 70 2.59 -38.62 14.75
C LEU A 70 3.93 -38.16 14.14
N PHE A 71 5.02 -38.33 14.87
CA PHE A 71 6.38 -38.05 14.44
C PHE A 71 6.85 -38.93 13.30
N CYS A 72 6.64 -40.28 13.40
CA CYS A 72 7.03 -41.19 12.35
C CYS A 72 6.26 -40.98 11.04
N ARG A 73 4.99 -40.57 11.12
CA ARG A 73 4.20 -40.22 9.92
C ARG A 73 4.68 -38.94 9.26
N PHE A 74 5.24 -37.99 10.02
CA PHE A 74 5.74 -36.71 9.49
C PHE A 74 7.08 -36.87 8.76
N PHE A 75 7.98 -37.72 9.27
CA PHE A 75 9.28 -38.00 8.62
C PHE A 75 9.15 -38.84 7.32
N SER A 76 8.10 -39.59 7.17
CA SER A 76 7.82 -40.31 5.91
C SER A 76 7.38 -39.41 4.75
N LEU A 77 7.04 -38.15 5.06
CA LEU A 77 6.63 -37.12 4.06
C LEU A 77 7.77 -36.19 3.60
N CYS A 78 8.99 -36.31 4.18
CA CYS A 78 10.10 -35.45 3.84
C CYS A 78 11.42 -36.23 3.58
N PRO A 79 11.58 -36.90 2.42
CA PRO A 79 12.70 -37.77 2.13
C PRO A 79 14.05 -37.07 1.91
N HIS A 80 14.11 -35.73 1.91
CA HIS A 80 15.32 -34.97 1.59
C HIS A 80 16.16 -34.54 2.79
N ILE A 81 15.71 -34.72 4.03
CA ILE A 81 16.43 -34.29 5.25
C ILE A 81 17.37 -35.36 5.82
N LEU A 82 17.05 -36.63 5.66
CA LEU A 82 17.87 -37.75 6.17
C LEU A 82 19.30 -37.85 5.59
N PRO A 83 19.59 -37.56 4.31
CA PRO A 83 20.95 -37.68 3.79
C PRO A 83 21.94 -36.65 4.33
N TYR A 84 21.45 -35.53 4.87
CA TYR A 84 22.31 -34.47 5.36
C TYR A 84 22.88 -34.72 6.77
N ILE A 85 22.17 -35.50 7.57
CA ILE A 85 22.56 -35.87 8.93
C ILE A 85 23.59 -37.00 8.91
N SER A 86 23.53 -37.89 7.93
CA SER A 86 24.39 -39.10 7.83
C SER A 86 25.84 -38.82 7.41
N ARG A 87 26.16 -37.66 6.82
CA ARG A 87 27.49 -37.38 6.26
C ARG A 87 28.48 -36.66 7.21
N ARG A 88 28.10 -36.31 8.44
CA ARG A 88 28.98 -35.61 9.39
C ARG A 88 29.35 -36.36 10.69
N THR A 89 29.08 -37.66 10.77
CA THR A 89 29.35 -38.46 11.98
C THR A 89 30.56 -39.39 11.86
N THR A 90 31.68 -38.85 11.42
CA THR A 90 32.97 -39.59 11.48
C THR A 90 34.05 -38.81 12.16
N SER A 91 33.84 -38.40 13.41
CA SER A 91 34.93 -38.10 14.33
C SER A 91 34.39 -38.05 15.78
N ARG A 92 35.04 -38.85 16.62
CA ARG A 92 34.84 -39.12 18.02
C ARG A 92 34.24 -37.96 18.85
N CYS A 93 32.92 -38.04 19.16
CA CYS A 93 32.26 -37.22 20.17
C CYS A 93 31.62 -38.17 21.21
N PRO A 94 31.66 -37.86 22.51
CA PRO A 94 31.01 -38.67 23.55
C PRO A 94 29.50 -38.78 23.28
N ARG A 95 28.91 -39.96 23.41
CA ARG A 95 27.49 -40.26 23.12
C ARG A 95 26.49 -39.36 23.90
N SER A 96 26.86 -38.82 25.04
CA SER A 96 26.02 -37.92 25.84
C SER A 96 25.77 -36.56 25.17
N ASP A 97 26.78 -35.98 24.51
CA ASP A 97 26.69 -34.65 23.92
C ASP A 97 25.89 -34.68 22.62
N LEU A 98 25.98 -35.78 21.88
CA LEU A 98 25.22 -35.95 20.62
C LEU A 98 23.69 -36.03 20.88
N LEU A 99 23.28 -36.71 21.94
CA LEU A 99 21.88 -36.83 22.35
C LEU A 99 21.30 -35.49 22.78
N THR A 100 22.06 -34.71 23.55
CA THR A 100 21.67 -33.37 23.99
C THR A 100 21.58 -32.40 22.82
N TYR A 101 22.52 -32.46 21.88
CA TYR A 101 22.46 -31.66 20.64
C TYR A 101 21.27 -32.03 19.77
N MET A 102 20.95 -33.31 19.63
CA MET A 102 19.78 -33.77 18.86
C MET A 102 18.46 -33.32 19.50
N ILE A 103 18.34 -33.36 20.84
CA ILE A 103 17.15 -32.92 21.56
C ILE A 103 16.98 -31.41 21.42
N THR A 104 18.03 -30.61 21.60
CA THR A 104 17.95 -29.14 21.45
C THR A 104 17.66 -28.71 20.03
N ALA A 105 18.25 -29.35 19.01
CA ALA A 105 17.94 -29.11 17.62
C ALA A 105 16.48 -29.48 17.27
N PHE A 106 15.97 -30.54 17.86
CA PHE A 106 14.60 -30.99 17.71
C PHE A 106 13.59 -30.04 18.36
N ASP A 107 13.85 -29.56 19.56
CA ASP A 107 13.01 -28.57 20.23
C ASP A 107 13.00 -27.25 19.47
N LEU A 108 14.13 -26.85 18.88
CA LEU A 108 14.20 -25.65 18.03
C LEU A 108 13.36 -25.81 16.74
N VAL A 109 13.43 -26.96 16.10
CA VAL A 109 12.65 -27.27 14.89
C VAL A 109 11.15 -27.34 15.20
N ILE A 110 10.76 -27.99 16.32
CA ILE A 110 9.35 -28.04 16.75
C ILE A 110 8.85 -26.63 17.10
N SER A 111 9.64 -25.85 17.83
CA SER A 111 9.29 -24.49 18.20
C SER A 111 9.14 -23.60 16.95
N ALA A 112 10.06 -23.68 16.01
CA ALA A 112 9.97 -22.97 14.74
C ALA A 112 8.74 -23.43 13.93
N PHE A 113 8.47 -24.74 13.86
CA PHE A 113 7.31 -25.29 13.19
C PHE A 113 5.99 -24.86 13.86
N LEU A 114 5.91 -24.90 15.18
CA LEU A 114 4.73 -24.43 15.90
C LEU A 114 4.50 -22.92 15.68
N VAL A 115 5.54 -22.12 15.69
CA VAL A 115 5.45 -20.67 15.42
C VAL A 115 4.98 -20.44 13.97
N ILE A 116 5.52 -21.16 13.01
CA ILE A 116 5.11 -21.07 11.59
C ILE A 116 3.68 -21.56 11.43
N PHE A 117 3.31 -22.68 12.02
CA PHE A 117 1.97 -23.27 11.94
C PHE A 117 0.91 -22.38 12.61
N VAL A 118 1.19 -21.89 13.82
CA VAL A 118 0.29 -20.94 14.52
C VAL A 118 0.17 -19.65 13.73
N ARG A 119 1.27 -19.13 13.21
CA ARG A 119 1.26 -17.91 12.36
C ARG A 119 0.48 -18.14 11.08
N TYR A 120 0.70 -19.27 10.39
CA TYR A 120 -0.04 -19.62 9.18
C TYR A 120 -1.54 -19.79 9.47
N THR A 121 -1.90 -20.47 10.58
CA THR A 121 -3.29 -20.65 10.98
C THR A 121 -3.96 -19.33 11.34
N ILE A 122 -3.28 -18.43 12.08
CA ILE A 122 -3.81 -17.10 12.42
C ILE A 122 -4.02 -16.26 11.16
N LEU A 123 -3.09 -16.30 10.21
CA LEU A 123 -3.17 -15.54 8.96
C LEU A 123 -4.30 -16.01 8.04
N THR A 124 -4.53 -17.33 7.95
CA THR A 124 -5.61 -17.89 7.11
C THR A 124 -7.02 -17.63 7.66
N TRP A 125 -7.14 -17.12 8.91
CA TRP A 125 -8.44 -16.82 9.54
C TRP A 125 -8.66 -15.31 9.74
N MET A 126 -7.66 -14.48 9.50
CA MET A 126 -7.80 -13.02 9.66
C MET A 126 -8.55 -12.43 8.47
N LYS A 127 -9.65 -11.74 8.77
CA LYS A 127 -10.46 -11.01 7.77
C LYS A 127 -10.21 -9.53 7.85
N VAL A 128 -9.79 -8.94 6.74
CA VAL A 128 -9.51 -7.50 6.61
C VAL A 128 -10.55 -6.86 5.69
N LEU A 129 -11.24 -5.85 6.19
CA LEU A 129 -12.12 -5.02 5.37
C LEU A 129 -11.42 -3.70 5.05
N ILE A 130 -11.00 -3.54 3.80
CA ILE A 130 -10.46 -2.29 3.26
C ILE A 130 -11.61 -1.36 2.90
N VAL A 131 -11.60 -0.13 3.40
CA VAL A 131 -12.65 0.85 3.16
C VAL A 131 -12.09 2.05 2.42
N ASN A 132 -12.58 2.31 1.21
CA ASN A 132 -12.17 3.42 0.35
C ASN A 132 -13.36 4.06 -0.35
N THR A 133 -13.24 5.29 -0.85
CA THR A 133 -14.35 5.96 -1.55
C THR A 133 -14.57 5.40 -2.95
N SER A 134 -13.50 5.18 -3.72
CA SER A 134 -13.56 4.60 -5.07
C SER A 134 -12.81 3.28 -5.13
N GLU A 135 -13.22 2.40 -6.04
CA GLU A 135 -12.53 1.14 -6.30
C GLU A 135 -11.25 1.35 -7.11
N SER A 136 -11.30 2.15 -8.18
CA SER A 136 -10.21 2.28 -9.15
C SER A 136 -9.76 3.73 -9.40
N THR A 137 -10.63 4.72 -9.15
CA THR A 137 -10.37 6.10 -9.56
C THR A 137 -9.48 6.84 -8.54
N GLY A 138 -8.30 7.24 -8.99
CA GLY A 138 -7.32 8.02 -8.22
C GLY A 138 -6.28 7.17 -7.49
N GLY A 139 -5.15 7.79 -7.15
CA GLY A 139 -3.99 7.10 -6.58
C GLY A 139 -4.27 6.33 -5.29
N ALA A 140 -5.13 6.85 -4.41
CA ALA A 140 -5.54 6.18 -3.19
C ALA A 140 -6.36 4.91 -3.45
N ALA A 141 -7.23 4.93 -4.46
CA ALA A 141 -8.04 3.76 -4.85
C ALA A 141 -7.15 2.66 -5.42
N VAL A 142 -6.27 3.00 -6.35
CA VAL A 142 -5.30 2.06 -6.93
C VAL A 142 -4.43 1.44 -5.84
N ALA A 143 -3.92 2.24 -4.89
CA ALA A 143 -3.11 1.74 -3.79
C ALA A 143 -3.88 0.83 -2.84
N ALA A 144 -5.15 1.15 -2.53
CA ALA A 144 -6.02 0.32 -1.69
C ALA A 144 -6.33 -1.03 -2.35
N HIS A 145 -6.61 -1.03 -3.66
CA HIS A 145 -6.85 -2.26 -4.42
C HIS A 145 -5.60 -3.13 -4.50
N ARG A 146 -4.45 -2.54 -4.85
CA ARG A 146 -3.15 -3.25 -4.86
C ARG A 146 -2.79 -3.85 -3.49
N LEU A 147 -3.16 -3.16 -2.40
CA LEU A 147 -2.96 -3.72 -1.06
C LEU A 147 -3.90 -4.91 -0.80
N MET A 148 -5.17 -4.86 -1.24
CA MET A 148 -6.07 -6.00 -1.15
C MET A 148 -5.47 -7.22 -1.84
N ASP A 149 -4.99 -7.05 -3.08
CA ASP A 149 -4.35 -8.12 -3.85
C ASP A 149 -3.09 -8.65 -3.17
N ALA A 150 -2.24 -7.74 -2.66
CA ALA A 150 -1.02 -8.11 -1.94
C ALA A 150 -1.32 -8.93 -0.67
N LEU A 151 -2.32 -8.55 0.12
CA LEU A 151 -2.76 -9.29 1.30
C LEU A 151 -3.29 -10.67 0.92
N ARG A 152 -4.11 -10.76 -0.13
CA ARG A 152 -4.67 -12.03 -0.63
C ARG A 152 -3.60 -12.96 -1.17
N ALA A 153 -2.65 -12.44 -1.93
CA ALA A 153 -1.49 -13.20 -2.40
C ALA A 153 -0.63 -13.76 -1.25
N ASN A 154 -0.72 -13.15 -0.07
CA ASN A 154 -0.05 -13.62 1.16
C ASN A 154 -0.98 -14.35 2.14
N GLY A 155 -2.13 -14.86 1.68
CA GLY A 155 -3.01 -15.78 2.41
C GLY A 155 -4.01 -15.13 3.37
N VAL A 156 -4.23 -13.81 3.30
CA VAL A 156 -5.19 -13.08 4.13
C VAL A 156 -6.55 -12.99 3.42
N GLU A 157 -7.66 -13.22 4.13
CA GLU A 157 -8.99 -12.92 3.60
C GLU A 157 -9.21 -11.39 3.60
N ALA A 158 -8.91 -10.73 2.48
CA ALA A 158 -9.13 -9.31 2.30
C ALA A 158 -10.27 -9.04 1.32
N GLU A 159 -11.17 -8.15 1.71
CA GLU A 159 -12.30 -7.66 0.90
C GLU A 159 -12.32 -6.14 0.93
N MET A 160 -12.95 -5.51 -0.05
CA MET A 160 -13.05 -4.05 -0.14
C MET A 160 -14.50 -3.59 -0.05
N LEU A 161 -14.75 -2.51 0.69
CA LEU A 161 -16.03 -1.81 0.73
C LEU A 161 -15.83 -0.38 0.23
N VAL A 162 -16.48 -0.06 -0.87
CA VAL A 162 -16.33 1.24 -1.55
C VAL A 162 -17.68 1.95 -1.69
N ARG A 163 -17.63 3.27 -1.83
CA ARG A 163 -18.80 4.06 -2.23
C ARG A 163 -19.10 3.88 -3.72
N ASN A 164 -18.07 3.96 -4.56
CA ASN A 164 -18.15 3.89 -6.02
C ASN A 164 -17.46 2.62 -6.50
N ARG A 165 -18.24 1.61 -6.85
CA ARG A 165 -17.78 0.37 -7.45
C ARG A 165 -17.76 0.51 -8.96
N SER A 166 -16.68 0.08 -9.60
CA SER A 166 -16.46 0.15 -11.06
C SER A 166 -16.41 -1.21 -11.72
N THR A 167 -16.07 -2.27 -11.01
CA THR A 167 -15.95 -3.63 -11.56
C THR A 167 -17.05 -4.57 -11.08
N SER A 168 -17.07 -5.78 -11.62
CA SER A 168 -17.92 -6.89 -11.17
C SER A 168 -17.22 -7.82 -10.17
N ASP A 169 -16.04 -7.45 -9.64
CA ASP A 169 -15.31 -8.26 -8.68
C ASP A 169 -16.16 -8.54 -7.44
N THR A 170 -16.33 -9.82 -7.11
CA THR A 170 -17.16 -10.30 -5.99
C THR A 170 -16.58 -9.92 -4.62
N LEU A 171 -15.30 -9.56 -4.55
CA LEU A 171 -14.61 -9.15 -3.34
C LEU A 171 -14.76 -7.66 -3.05
N VAL A 172 -15.31 -6.91 -4.00
CA VAL A 172 -15.57 -5.47 -3.85
C VAL A 172 -17.05 -5.25 -3.62
N HIS A 173 -17.38 -4.71 -2.47
CA HIS A 173 -18.73 -4.44 -2.03
C HIS A 173 -19.06 -2.96 -2.11
N ALA A 174 -20.34 -2.63 -2.35
CA ALA A 174 -20.83 -1.25 -2.31
C ALA A 174 -22.25 -1.20 -1.72
N PRO A 175 -22.66 -0.08 -1.09
CA PRO A 175 -24.04 0.10 -0.66
C PRO A 175 -25.00 0.17 -1.85
N HIS A 176 -26.20 -0.39 -1.68
CA HIS A 176 -27.22 -0.40 -2.74
C HIS A 176 -27.88 0.97 -2.95
N CYS A 177 -27.96 1.81 -1.92
CA CYS A 177 -28.69 3.08 -1.96
C CYS A 177 -27.86 4.20 -2.61
N LYS A 178 -27.80 4.21 -3.95
CA LYS A 178 -27.07 5.23 -4.74
C LYS A 178 -27.59 6.65 -4.48
N TRP A 179 -28.90 6.80 -4.20
CA TRP A 179 -29.52 8.10 -3.91
C TRP A 179 -28.97 8.71 -2.62
N TRP A 180 -28.85 7.93 -1.56
CA TRP A 180 -28.29 8.37 -0.29
C TRP A 180 -26.82 8.79 -0.46
N LEU A 181 -26.03 8.01 -1.18
CA LEU A 181 -24.62 8.33 -1.44
C LEU A 181 -24.47 9.63 -2.23
N LYS A 182 -25.30 9.85 -3.25
CA LYS A 182 -25.31 11.11 -4.01
C LYS A 182 -25.74 12.29 -3.14
N TRP A 183 -26.74 12.11 -2.30
CA TRP A 183 -27.21 13.13 -1.36
C TRP A 183 -26.11 13.52 -0.36
N CYS A 184 -25.43 12.54 0.27
CA CYS A 184 -24.30 12.80 1.17
C CYS A 184 -23.21 13.63 0.51
N PHE A 185 -22.83 13.27 -0.72
CA PHE A 185 -21.84 14.01 -1.49
C PHE A 185 -22.28 15.46 -1.74
N LEU A 186 -23.49 15.64 -2.26
CA LEU A 186 -24.00 16.98 -2.58
C LEU A 186 -24.17 17.84 -1.34
N TRP A 187 -24.64 17.26 -0.24
CA TRP A 187 -24.80 17.96 1.03
C TRP A 187 -23.46 18.44 1.59
N GLU A 188 -22.47 17.57 1.63
CA GLU A 188 -21.13 17.98 2.09
C GLU A 188 -20.55 19.11 1.21
N ARG A 189 -20.64 18.97 -0.12
CA ARG A 189 -20.21 20.03 -1.06
C ARG A 189 -20.99 21.33 -0.88
N LEU A 190 -22.29 21.26 -0.63
CA LEU A 190 -23.13 22.43 -0.36
C LEU A 190 -22.69 23.16 0.91
N VAL A 191 -22.46 22.44 2.00
CA VAL A 191 -22.00 23.02 3.26
C VAL A 191 -20.62 23.68 3.07
N ILE A 192 -19.70 23.02 2.39
CA ILE A 192 -18.38 23.59 2.07
C ILE A 192 -18.54 24.83 1.19
N PHE A 193 -19.38 24.79 0.15
CA PHE A 193 -19.62 25.90 -0.76
C PHE A 193 -20.15 27.15 -0.04
N ILE A 194 -21.04 26.98 0.95
CA ILE A 194 -21.52 28.08 1.80
C ILE A 194 -20.36 28.68 2.62
N HIS A 195 -19.50 27.85 3.22
CA HIS A 195 -18.34 28.33 3.99
C HIS A 195 -17.27 28.99 3.11
N LEU A 196 -17.18 28.59 1.83
CA LEU A 196 -16.34 29.23 0.81
C LEU A 196 -16.99 30.49 0.20
N ARG A 197 -18.06 31.01 0.79
CA ARG A 197 -18.81 32.17 0.29
C ARG A 197 -19.25 32.02 -1.16
N PHE A 198 -19.80 30.86 -1.49
CA PHE A 198 -20.28 30.51 -2.82
C PHE A 198 -19.19 30.48 -3.91
N SER A 199 -17.92 30.41 -3.51
CA SER A 199 -16.80 30.20 -4.42
C SER A 199 -16.62 28.72 -4.77
N ARG A 200 -16.38 28.43 -6.05
CA ARG A 200 -16.00 27.10 -6.50
C ARG A 200 -14.50 26.82 -6.31
N LYS A 201 -13.69 27.87 -6.12
CA LYS A 201 -12.25 27.72 -5.86
C LYS A 201 -12.06 27.04 -4.51
N GLY A 202 -11.32 25.94 -4.48
CA GLY A 202 -11.07 25.16 -3.26
C GLY A 202 -12.19 24.21 -2.84
N LEU A 203 -13.32 24.11 -3.58
CA LEU A 203 -14.47 23.25 -3.23
C LEU A 203 -14.10 21.78 -3.03
N PHE A 204 -13.06 21.29 -3.69
CA PHE A 204 -12.54 19.93 -3.60
C PHE A 204 -11.16 19.85 -2.91
N ALA A 205 -10.63 20.98 -2.41
CA ALA A 205 -9.38 21.00 -1.66
C ALA A 205 -9.58 20.66 -0.18
N ILE A 206 -10.82 20.69 0.30
CA ILE A 206 -11.20 20.44 1.69
C ILE A 206 -12.36 19.45 1.79
N ASP A 207 -12.38 18.67 2.88
CA ASP A 207 -13.46 17.77 3.28
C ASP A 207 -13.75 17.91 4.78
N ILE A 208 -15.02 17.82 5.17
CA ILE A 208 -15.46 18.04 6.56
C ILE A 208 -16.12 16.81 7.20
N ALA A 209 -16.45 15.80 6.41
CA ALA A 209 -17.05 14.54 6.83
C ALA A 209 -18.29 14.70 7.76
N ASN A 210 -19.09 15.75 7.50
CA ASN A 210 -20.28 16.08 8.30
C ASN A 210 -21.46 15.12 8.06
N VAL A 211 -21.47 14.43 6.93
CA VAL A 211 -22.48 13.45 6.51
C VAL A 211 -21.80 12.25 5.84
N GLY A 212 -22.44 11.09 5.90
CA GLY A 212 -21.91 9.87 5.29
C GLY A 212 -22.72 8.63 5.71
N THR A 213 -22.24 7.48 5.27
CA THR A 213 -22.91 6.18 5.48
C THR A 213 -22.36 5.48 6.71
N ASP A 214 -23.25 4.87 7.49
CA ASP A 214 -22.86 3.94 8.54
C ASP A 214 -22.65 2.55 7.96
N ILE A 215 -21.42 2.06 8.07
CA ILE A 215 -21.05 0.74 7.57
C ILE A 215 -21.04 -0.35 8.64
N THR A 216 -21.25 0.00 9.92
CA THR A 216 -21.11 -0.95 11.05
C THR A 216 -22.18 -2.05 11.09
N ALA A 217 -23.32 -1.81 10.45
CA ALA A 217 -24.39 -2.81 10.33
C ALA A 217 -24.17 -3.83 9.20
N ARG A 218 -23.22 -3.58 8.29
CA ARG A 218 -22.98 -4.42 7.12
C ARG A 218 -22.39 -5.77 7.48
N PRO A 219 -22.72 -6.84 6.72
CA PRO A 219 -22.17 -8.18 6.94
C PRO A 219 -20.64 -8.21 6.85
N GLU A 220 -20.07 -7.53 5.87
CA GLU A 220 -18.63 -7.46 5.63
C GLU A 220 -17.92 -6.81 6.81
N PHE A 221 -18.49 -5.73 7.37
CA PHE A 221 -17.94 -5.09 8.57
C PHE A 221 -18.00 -6.01 9.79
N LYS A 222 -19.14 -6.70 9.99
CA LYS A 222 -19.32 -7.61 11.14
C LYS A 222 -18.34 -8.79 11.07
N ALA A 223 -18.10 -9.33 9.88
CA ALA A 223 -17.21 -10.46 9.65
C ALA A 223 -15.72 -10.12 9.78
N ALA A 224 -15.34 -8.87 9.55
CA ALA A 224 -13.93 -8.44 9.58
C ALA A 224 -13.35 -8.40 11.01
N ASP A 225 -12.08 -8.77 11.15
CA ASP A 225 -11.28 -8.60 12.38
C ASP A 225 -10.57 -7.24 12.39
N VAL A 226 -10.18 -6.77 11.22
CA VAL A 226 -9.48 -5.50 10.99
C VAL A 226 -10.29 -4.63 10.04
N ILE A 227 -10.51 -3.38 10.43
CA ILE A 227 -11.07 -2.34 9.57
C ILE A 227 -9.92 -1.46 9.11
N HIS A 228 -9.64 -1.52 7.81
CA HIS A 228 -8.53 -0.79 7.22
C HIS A 228 -9.07 0.37 6.37
N LEU A 229 -8.99 1.57 6.91
CA LEU A 229 -9.45 2.78 6.24
C LEU A 229 -8.35 3.31 5.30
N HIS A 230 -8.76 3.79 4.13
CA HIS A 230 -7.94 4.53 3.19
C HIS A 230 -8.51 5.94 3.00
N TRP A 231 -8.95 6.28 1.81
CA TRP A 231 -9.53 7.59 1.53
C TRP A 231 -11.06 7.51 1.64
N ILE A 232 -11.63 8.10 2.72
CA ILE A 232 -13.04 7.92 3.13
C ILE A 232 -13.90 9.17 2.95
N ASN A 233 -13.43 10.12 2.18
CA ASN A 233 -13.96 11.47 2.02
C ASN A 233 -15.13 11.58 1.02
N GLN A 234 -15.55 12.80 0.72
CA GLN A 234 -16.60 13.14 -0.24
C GLN A 234 -17.97 12.52 0.10
N GLY A 235 -18.40 12.63 1.35
CA GLY A 235 -19.70 12.12 1.80
C GLY A 235 -19.76 10.58 1.91
N TRP A 236 -18.60 9.87 1.91
CA TRP A 236 -18.57 8.44 2.11
C TRP A 236 -18.78 8.07 3.58
N LEU A 237 -17.84 8.40 4.46
CA LEU A 237 -17.99 8.21 5.90
C LEU A 237 -18.04 9.57 6.61
N SER A 238 -18.98 9.69 7.55
CA SER A 238 -19.05 10.86 8.45
C SER A 238 -18.16 10.66 9.68
N LEU A 239 -17.84 11.74 10.39
CA LEU A 239 -17.19 11.65 11.70
C LEU A 239 -18.02 10.83 12.70
N LYS A 240 -19.36 10.85 12.59
CA LYS A 240 -20.24 10.00 13.39
C LYS A 240 -20.10 8.51 13.03
N SER A 241 -19.97 8.19 11.74
CA SER A 241 -19.70 6.82 11.28
C SER A 241 -18.34 6.34 11.76
N LEU A 242 -17.33 7.19 11.67
CA LEU A 242 -15.98 6.90 12.18
C LEU A 242 -15.98 6.65 13.70
N GLN A 243 -16.75 7.44 14.47
CA GLN A 243 -16.91 7.20 15.90
C GLN A 243 -17.47 5.79 16.19
N ARG A 244 -18.48 5.34 15.44
CA ARG A 244 -19.07 3.99 15.59
C ARG A 244 -18.06 2.89 15.25
N ILE A 245 -17.26 3.11 14.20
CA ILE A 245 -16.18 2.19 13.83
C ILE A 245 -15.18 2.07 14.98
N LEU A 246 -14.73 3.18 15.56
CA LEU A 246 -13.78 3.18 16.68
C LEU A 246 -14.34 2.55 17.96
N GLN A 247 -15.64 2.64 18.16
CA GLN A 247 -16.36 2.04 19.31
C GLN A 247 -16.73 0.56 19.11
N SER A 248 -16.53 0.01 17.91
CA SER A 248 -16.89 -1.39 17.61
C SER A 248 -15.98 -2.43 18.27
N GLY A 249 -14.86 -2.04 18.87
CA GLY A 249 -13.87 -2.94 19.45
C GLY A 249 -12.95 -3.62 18.42
N LYS A 250 -13.18 -3.40 17.12
CA LYS A 250 -12.34 -3.93 16.06
C LYS A 250 -11.02 -3.15 15.95
N ARG A 251 -9.98 -3.80 15.46
CA ARG A 251 -8.71 -3.12 15.16
C ARG A 251 -8.92 -2.16 13.98
N VAL A 252 -8.53 -0.89 14.16
CA VAL A 252 -8.64 0.14 13.12
C VAL A 252 -7.25 0.56 12.69
N VAL A 253 -6.95 0.34 11.41
CA VAL A 253 -5.76 0.81 10.72
C VAL A 253 -6.19 1.85 9.69
N TRP A 254 -5.45 2.94 9.53
CA TRP A 254 -5.78 3.99 8.58
C TRP A 254 -4.58 4.37 7.74
N THR A 255 -4.55 3.90 6.49
CA THR A 255 -3.53 4.30 5.53
C THR A 255 -3.83 5.69 4.99
N MET A 256 -2.89 6.60 5.20
CA MET A 256 -2.98 8.00 4.82
C MET A 256 -2.32 8.20 3.45
N HIS A 257 -3.12 8.66 2.49
CA HIS A 257 -2.65 9.06 1.17
C HIS A 257 -2.37 10.56 1.07
N ASP A 258 -2.92 11.32 2.02
CA ASP A 258 -2.76 12.76 2.21
C ASP A 258 -2.84 13.11 3.70
N LEU A 259 -2.80 14.40 4.04
CA LEU A 259 -2.83 14.87 5.43
C LEU A 259 -4.22 14.87 6.07
N TRP A 260 -5.31 14.66 5.31
CA TRP A 260 -6.66 14.83 5.84
C TRP A 260 -6.95 14.02 7.12
N PRO A 261 -6.49 12.77 7.29
CA PRO A 261 -6.72 12.03 8.54
C PRO A 261 -6.20 12.71 9.79
N VAL A 262 -5.09 13.44 9.68
CA VAL A 262 -4.39 14.09 10.83
C VAL A 262 -4.44 15.62 10.79
N SER A 263 -4.90 16.21 9.68
CA SER A 263 -5.29 17.63 9.60
C SER A 263 -6.76 17.81 10.00
N SER A 264 -7.25 19.04 9.93
CA SER A 264 -8.68 19.30 10.12
C SER A 264 -9.50 19.01 8.86
N ILE A 265 -9.38 19.88 7.85
CA ILE A 265 -10.20 19.87 6.64
C ILE A 265 -9.40 19.68 5.35
N CYS A 266 -8.10 20.00 5.34
CA CYS A 266 -7.27 20.05 4.14
C CYS A 266 -6.59 18.71 3.83
N HIS A 267 -6.46 18.41 2.54
CA HIS A 267 -5.69 17.26 2.03
C HIS A 267 -4.19 17.58 1.93
N TYR A 268 -3.88 18.83 1.56
CA TYR A 268 -2.51 19.35 1.45
C TYR A 268 -2.43 20.63 2.30
N ALA A 269 -1.48 20.68 3.21
CA ALA A 269 -1.29 21.81 4.11
C ALA A 269 -0.37 22.90 3.51
N GLU A 270 0.39 22.54 2.45
CA GLU A 270 1.43 23.41 1.89
C GLU A 270 2.35 23.93 3.00
N GLU A 271 2.45 25.24 3.21
CA GLU A 271 3.26 25.84 4.27
C GLU A 271 2.52 25.98 5.62
N CYS A 272 1.23 25.62 5.66
CA CYS A 272 0.43 25.75 6.88
C CYS A 272 0.80 24.71 7.93
N THR A 273 1.16 25.16 9.13
CA THR A 273 1.47 24.31 10.30
C THR A 273 0.33 24.24 11.32
N GLY A 274 -0.84 24.79 11.01
CA GLY A 274 -1.98 24.86 11.93
C GLY A 274 -2.43 23.50 12.48
N PHE A 275 -2.23 22.41 11.73
CA PHE A 275 -2.58 21.05 12.15
C PHE A 275 -1.66 20.47 13.24
N HIS A 276 -0.50 21.08 13.50
CA HIS A 276 0.34 20.75 14.66
C HIS A 276 -0.38 21.11 15.98
N ASN A 277 -1.32 22.03 15.91
CA ASN A 277 -2.16 22.49 17.02
C ASN A 277 -3.64 22.18 16.74
N ALA A 278 -4.53 23.09 17.14
CA ALA A 278 -5.98 22.90 17.03
C ALA A 278 -6.60 23.42 15.73
N CYS A 279 -5.80 23.68 14.70
CA CYS A 279 -6.21 24.43 13.50
C CYS A 279 -6.88 25.78 13.85
N GLY A 280 -7.49 26.44 12.87
CA GLY A 280 -7.97 27.82 12.94
C GLY A 280 -7.09 28.73 12.08
N HIS A 281 -7.57 29.92 11.75
CA HIS A 281 -6.93 30.84 10.81
C HIS A 281 -6.53 30.17 9.49
N CYS A 282 -7.43 29.30 8.98
CA CYS A 282 -7.13 28.42 7.85
C CYS A 282 -6.96 29.22 6.54
N PRO A 283 -5.79 29.13 5.86
CA PRO A 283 -5.54 29.88 4.62
C PRO A 283 -6.42 29.43 3.45
N GLN A 284 -7.04 28.23 3.53
CA GLN A 284 -7.95 27.74 2.51
C GLN A 284 -9.38 28.27 2.65
N LEU A 285 -9.67 29.05 3.71
CA LEU A 285 -10.98 29.66 3.93
C LEU A 285 -10.95 31.16 3.61
N PRO A 286 -12.03 31.71 3.05
CA PRO A 286 -12.10 33.14 2.71
C PRO A 286 -11.99 34.08 3.91
N HIS A 287 -12.37 33.63 5.10
CA HIS A 287 -12.33 34.37 6.36
C HIS A 287 -11.66 33.56 7.45
N PRO A 288 -10.33 33.52 7.48
CA PRO A 288 -9.58 32.82 8.51
C PRO A 288 -9.86 33.45 9.89
N SER A 289 -10.18 32.63 10.88
CA SER A 289 -10.35 33.05 12.26
C SER A 289 -9.97 31.93 13.23
N SER A 290 -9.74 32.27 14.49
CA SER A 290 -9.39 31.27 15.51
C SER A 290 -10.45 30.20 15.75
N LYS A 291 -11.71 30.46 15.38
CA LYS A 291 -12.86 29.55 15.53
C LYS A 291 -13.53 29.25 14.19
N ASP A 292 -12.80 29.34 13.08
CA ASP A 292 -13.33 29.05 11.75
C ASP A 292 -13.71 27.57 11.57
N LEU A 293 -14.16 27.20 10.37
CA LEU A 293 -14.58 25.84 10.05
C LEU A 293 -13.48 24.82 10.37
N SER A 294 -12.21 25.17 10.12
CA SER A 294 -11.10 24.25 10.38
C SER A 294 -10.97 23.92 11.87
N HIS A 295 -11.08 24.91 12.76
CA HIS A 295 -11.06 24.68 14.19
C HIS A 295 -12.26 23.86 14.67
N GLN A 296 -13.46 24.12 14.11
CA GLN A 296 -14.67 23.39 14.48
C GLN A 296 -14.57 21.90 14.10
N VAL A 297 -14.11 21.58 12.90
CA VAL A 297 -13.92 20.19 12.44
C VAL A 297 -12.78 19.53 13.22
N TRP A 298 -11.69 20.24 13.51
CA TRP A 298 -10.63 19.73 14.36
C TRP A 298 -11.15 19.25 15.72
N LYS A 299 -11.95 20.08 16.41
CA LYS A 299 -12.60 19.71 17.69
C LYS A 299 -13.47 18.46 17.58
N GLN A 300 -14.20 18.34 16.47
CA GLN A 300 -15.04 17.15 16.24
C GLN A 300 -14.17 15.90 16.01
N LYS A 301 -13.11 15.98 15.19
CA LYS A 301 -12.17 14.89 14.97
C LYS A 301 -11.49 14.46 16.27
N GLU A 302 -10.98 15.41 17.05
CA GLU A 302 -10.37 15.14 18.36
C GLU A 302 -11.31 14.35 19.28
N LYS A 303 -12.57 14.81 19.41
CA LYS A 303 -13.59 14.11 20.20
C LYS A 303 -13.85 12.68 19.70
N VAL A 304 -13.86 12.48 18.39
CA VAL A 304 -14.07 11.17 17.75
C VAL A 304 -12.86 10.26 17.97
N TYR A 305 -11.64 10.76 17.74
CA TYR A 305 -10.42 9.95 17.84
C TYR A 305 -10.14 9.46 19.27
N ARG A 306 -10.52 10.24 20.27
CA ARG A 306 -10.47 9.80 21.69
C ARG A 306 -11.38 8.60 22.01
N LYS A 307 -12.28 8.18 21.10
CA LYS A 307 -13.21 7.04 21.32
C LYS A 307 -12.58 5.67 21.05
N GLY A 308 -11.40 5.61 20.45
CA GLY A 308 -10.71 4.35 20.17
C GLY A 308 -9.24 4.57 19.80
N LYS A 309 -8.55 3.48 19.51
CA LYS A 309 -7.17 3.53 19.03
C LYS A 309 -7.13 3.37 17.52
N ILE A 310 -6.34 4.21 16.87
CA ILE A 310 -6.07 4.16 15.43
C ILE A 310 -4.59 3.88 15.25
N THR A 311 -4.23 2.97 14.35
CA THR A 311 -2.88 2.91 13.81
C THR A 311 -2.87 3.66 12.48
N PHE A 312 -2.28 4.85 12.47
CA PHE A 312 -2.06 5.60 11.24
C PHE A 312 -0.85 5.04 10.51
N VAL A 313 -1.05 4.73 9.23
CA VAL A 313 0.01 4.26 8.34
C VAL A 313 0.22 5.33 7.27
N ALA A 314 1.34 6.00 7.28
CA ALA A 314 1.72 6.94 6.23
C ALA A 314 2.40 6.19 5.08
N CYS A 315 2.07 6.53 3.83
CA CYS A 315 2.70 5.90 2.67
C CYS A 315 4.19 6.28 2.51
N SER A 316 4.62 7.40 3.11
CA SER A 316 6.01 7.88 3.09
C SER A 316 6.51 8.26 4.48
N GLN A 317 7.82 8.31 4.69
CA GLN A 317 8.42 8.83 5.92
C GLN A 317 8.15 10.33 6.07
N TRP A 318 8.13 11.07 4.94
CA TRP A 318 7.73 12.47 4.94
C TRP A 318 6.34 12.65 5.57
N LEU A 319 5.33 11.91 5.08
CA LEU A 319 3.97 12.00 5.64
C LEU A 319 3.90 11.48 7.08
N ALA A 320 4.68 10.44 7.43
CA ALA A 320 4.77 9.94 8.81
C ALA A 320 5.32 11.01 9.77
N THR A 321 6.30 11.79 9.31
CA THR A 321 6.87 12.90 10.08
C THR A 321 5.81 13.99 10.30
N GLN A 322 5.10 14.40 9.25
CA GLN A 322 4.00 15.35 9.35
C GLN A 322 2.90 14.84 10.31
N ALA A 323 2.56 13.57 10.18
CA ALA A 323 1.55 12.95 11.04
C ALA A 323 1.95 12.90 12.51
N ARG A 324 3.22 12.62 12.83
CA ARG A 324 3.71 12.63 14.23
C ARG A 324 3.68 14.02 14.86
N MET A 325 3.85 15.07 14.07
CA MET A 325 3.73 16.46 14.53
C MET A 325 2.27 16.91 14.69
N ALA A 326 1.32 16.24 14.05
CA ALA A 326 -0.09 16.61 14.08
C ALA A 326 -0.71 16.36 15.47
N SER A 327 -1.49 17.32 15.97
CA SER A 327 -2.17 17.21 17.27
C SER A 327 -3.22 16.10 17.30
N LEU A 328 -3.89 15.82 16.17
CA LEU A 328 -4.91 14.76 16.08
C LEU A 328 -4.35 13.33 16.13
N SER A 329 -3.08 13.14 15.86
CA SER A 329 -2.42 11.82 15.96
C SER A 329 -1.87 11.50 17.36
N GLN A 330 -1.87 12.49 18.26
CA GLN A 330 -1.36 12.32 19.61
C GLN A 330 -2.12 11.21 20.36
N GLY A 331 -1.36 10.29 20.99
CA GLY A 331 -1.94 9.11 21.64
C GLY A 331 -2.33 7.95 20.71
N HIS A 332 -2.04 8.07 19.42
CA HIS A 332 -2.19 7.03 18.40
C HIS A 332 -0.83 6.56 17.86
N ARG A 333 -0.78 5.35 17.33
CA ARG A 333 0.44 4.83 16.69
C ARG A 333 0.56 5.40 15.28
N VAL A 334 1.75 5.90 14.91
CA VAL A 334 2.06 6.36 13.55
C VAL A 334 3.27 5.60 13.02
N VAL A 335 3.08 4.90 11.92
CA VAL A 335 4.12 4.13 11.22
C VAL A 335 4.17 4.54 9.74
N SER A 336 5.23 4.14 9.05
CA SER A 336 5.31 4.32 7.59
C SER A 336 5.41 2.98 6.90
N ILE A 337 4.51 2.72 5.95
CA ILE A 337 4.54 1.57 5.04
C ILE A 337 4.18 2.09 3.64
N PRO A 338 5.01 1.87 2.62
CA PRO A 338 4.74 2.35 1.27
C PRO A 338 3.57 1.60 0.63
N ASN A 339 3.08 2.11 -0.50
CA ASN A 339 2.11 1.40 -1.33
C ASN A 339 2.75 0.15 -1.96
N ALA A 340 1.93 -0.86 -2.25
CA ALA A 340 2.36 -2.07 -2.94
C ALA A 340 2.27 -1.92 -4.46
N ILE A 341 3.14 -2.65 -5.19
CA ILE A 341 3.04 -2.83 -6.63
C ILE A 341 3.16 -4.30 -7.00
N ASP A 342 2.40 -4.71 -8.02
CA ASP A 342 2.51 -6.03 -8.62
C ASP A 342 3.66 -6.05 -9.62
N THR A 343 4.75 -6.71 -9.26
CA THR A 343 5.95 -6.85 -10.10
C THR A 343 5.81 -7.92 -11.19
N GLN A 344 4.71 -8.65 -11.24
CA GLN A 344 4.38 -9.52 -12.38
C GLN A 344 3.69 -8.75 -13.50
N VAL A 345 2.95 -7.72 -13.14
CA VAL A 345 2.26 -6.82 -14.07
C VAL A 345 3.21 -5.71 -14.53
N PHE A 346 3.74 -4.92 -13.59
CA PHE A 346 4.73 -3.87 -13.88
C PHE A 346 6.13 -4.48 -13.86
N ARG A 347 6.67 -4.73 -15.04
CA ARG A 347 7.98 -5.38 -15.23
C ARG A 347 8.66 -4.89 -16.50
N PRO A 348 9.97 -5.07 -16.66
CA PRO A 348 10.65 -4.80 -17.90
C PRO A 348 10.09 -5.59 -19.08
N MET A 349 9.94 -4.93 -20.21
CA MET A 349 9.58 -5.49 -21.51
C MET A 349 10.61 -5.02 -22.56
N ASP A 350 10.62 -5.68 -23.71
CA ASP A 350 11.42 -5.21 -24.84
C ASP A 350 10.95 -3.81 -25.27
N ARG A 351 11.84 -2.82 -25.24
CA ARG A 351 11.54 -1.41 -25.53
C ARG A 351 11.06 -1.21 -26.94
N ARG A 352 11.63 -1.91 -27.92
CA ARG A 352 11.25 -1.82 -29.31
C ARG A 352 9.82 -2.33 -29.51
N ALA A 353 9.51 -3.49 -28.95
CA ALA A 353 8.14 -4.04 -28.98
C ALA A 353 7.13 -3.11 -28.32
N ALA A 354 7.48 -2.49 -27.18
CA ALA A 354 6.62 -1.51 -26.51
C ALA A 354 6.37 -0.27 -27.39
N ARG A 355 7.40 0.24 -28.08
CA ARG A 355 7.25 1.36 -29.03
C ARG A 355 6.38 0.98 -30.23
N GLU A 356 6.60 -0.19 -30.81
CA GLU A 356 5.79 -0.71 -31.93
C GLU A 356 4.30 -0.82 -31.53
N ALA A 357 3.99 -1.36 -30.36
CA ALA A 357 2.63 -1.49 -29.85
C ALA A 357 1.91 -0.13 -29.64
N LEU A 358 2.67 0.93 -29.37
CA LEU A 358 2.15 2.29 -29.20
C LEU A 358 2.18 3.12 -30.50
N GLY A 359 2.71 2.58 -31.61
CA GLY A 359 2.90 3.32 -32.87
C GLY A 359 3.98 4.39 -32.79
N LEU A 360 4.98 4.22 -31.91
CA LEU A 360 6.09 5.16 -31.73
C LEU A 360 7.29 4.80 -32.61
N PRO A 361 8.17 5.77 -32.92
CA PRO A 361 9.42 5.50 -33.62
C PRO A 361 10.29 4.48 -32.85
N THR A 362 10.88 3.53 -33.60
CA THR A 362 11.73 2.45 -33.06
C THR A 362 13.23 2.68 -33.24
N ASP A 363 13.62 3.88 -33.66
CA ASP A 363 15.05 4.26 -33.76
C ASP A 363 15.71 4.10 -32.38
N PRO A 364 16.77 3.28 -32.26
CA PRO A 364 17.49 3.06 -31.01
C PRO A 364 18.22 4.30 -30.49
N ASN A 365 18.53 5.27 -31.36
CA ASN A 365 19.18 6.52 -30.99
C ASN A 365 18.20 7.54 -30.42
N LEU A 366 16.90 7.40 -30.71
CA LEU A 366 15.89 8.30 -30.17
C LEU A 366 15.66 8.02 -28.67
N LYS A 367 15.91 9.02 -27.84
CA LYS A 367 15.65 8.99 -26.40
C LYS A 367 14.24 9.53 -26.10
N ILE A 368 13.39 8.73 -25.52
CA ILE A 368 12.02 9.11 -25.18
C ILE A 368 11.93 9.36 -23.66
N MET A 369 11.57 10.59 -23.28
CA MET A 369 11.28 10.97 -21.91
C MET A 369 9.78 10.86 -21.65
N LEU A 370 9.38 10.26 -20.54
CA LEU A 370 7.97 10.05 -20.20
C LEU A 370 7.52 11.01 -19.10
N PHE A 371 6.38 11.66 -19.31
CA PHE A 371 5.65 12.42 -18.30
C PHE A 371 4.26 11.83 -18.11
N VAL A 372 3.86 11.57 -16.85
CA VAL A 372 2.56 10.95 -16.52
C VAL A 372 1.81 11.77 -15.48
N ALA A 373 0.56 12.13 -15.78
CA ALA A 373 -0.36 12.69 -14.80
C ALA A 373 -1.82 12.44 -15.22
N GLN A 374 -2.71 12.16 -14.26
CA GLN A 374 -4.14 11.99 -14.54
C GLN A 374 -4.73 13.20 -15.29
N GLN A 375 -4.31 14.41 -14.89
CA GLN A 375 -4.59 15.67 -15.57
C GLN A 375 -3.27 16.45 -15.70
N ILE A 376 -2.77 16.57 -16.92
CA ILE A 376 -1.48 17.20 -17.21
C ILE A 376 -1.50 18.69 -16.85
N THR A 377 -2.64 19.34 -16.97
CA THR A 377 -2.86 20.76 -16.65
C THR A 377 -2.91 21.05 -15.14
N ASN A 378 -2.84 20.04 -14.27
CA ASN A 378 -2.77 20.24 -12.83
C ASN A 378 -1.42 20.88 -12.47
N VAL A 379 -1.46 22.13 -12.00
CA VAL A 379 -0.28 22.94 -11.64
C VAL A 379 0.64 22.19 -10.66
N ARG A 380 0.06 21.44 -9.71
CA ARG A 380 0.83 20.64 -8.73
C ARG A 380 1.70 19.57 -9.39
N LYS A 381 1.34 19.11 -10.60
CA LYS A 381 2.12 18.11 -11.35
C LYS A 381 3.31 18.71 -12.12
N GLY A 382 3.45 20.03 -12.12
CA GLY A 382 4.67 20.71 -12.52
C GLY A 382 4.90 20.83 -14.03
N GLY A 383 3.86 20.75 -14.87
CA GLY A 383 3.98 20.90 -16.31
C GLY A 383 4.80 22.13 -16.75
N PRO A 384 4.56 23.34 -16.22
CA PRO A 384 5.37 24.51 -16.55
C PRO A 384 6.87 24.37 -16.23
N TYR A 385 7.21 23.73 -15.11
CA TYR A 385 8.61 23.46 -14.76
C TYR A 385 9.26 22.46 -15.72
N LEU A 386 8.51 21.49 -16.23
CA LEU A 386 9.01 20.57 -17.25
C LEU A 386 9.35 21.29 -18.54
N ILE A 387 8.47 22.18 -19.01
CA ILE A 387 8.70 22.97 -20.23
C ILE A 387 9.99 23.79 -20.08
N GLU A 388 10.13 24.54 -18.98
CA GLU A 388 11.31 25.36 -18.72
C GLU A 388 12.59 24.51 -18.61
N ALA A 389 12.56 23.37 -17.92
CA ALA A 389 13.69 22.46 -17.82
C ALA A 389 14.12 21.90 -19.18
N PHE A 390 13.14 21.56 -20.03
CA PHE A 390 13.44 21.14 -21.42
C PHE A 390 14.11 22.25 -22.23
N GLN A 391 13.62 23.49 -22.16
CA GLN A 391 14.24 24.62 -22.85
C GLN A 391 15.69 24.80 -22.41
N LYS A 392 15.98 24.71 -21.10
CA LYS A 392 17.34 24.79 -20.56
C LYS A 392 18.21 23.62 -21.02
N LEU A 393 17.66 22.40 -21.03
CA LEU A 393 18.36 21.22 -21.55
C LEU A 393 18.76 21.38 -23.00
N LEU A 394 17.83 21.82 -23.87
CA LEU A 394 18.08 22.01 -25.29
C LEU A 394 18.99 23.21 -25.61
N ALA A 395 19.02 24.22 -24.74
CA ALA A 395 19.97 25.33 -24.84
C ALA A 395 21.39 24.90 -24.50
N ALA A 396 21.57 24.08 -23.45
CA ALA A 396 22.88 23.56 -23.03
C ALA A 396 23.40 22.44 -23.96
N HIS A 397 22.50 21.64 -24.52
CA HIS A 397 22.78 20.45 -25.33
C HIS A 397 21.91 20.44 -26.59
N PRO A 398 22.27 21.22 -27.64
CA PRO A 398 21.43 21.37 -28.84
C PRO A 398 21.15 20.08 -29.61
N ASP A 399 22.04 19.09 -29.52
CA ASP A 399 21.91 17.79 -30.18
C ASP A 399 20.66 17.02 -29.74
N TYR A 400 20.17 17.28 -28.53
CA TYR A 400 18.95 16.66 -28.03
C TYR A 400 17.69 17.07 -28.84
N ARG A 401 17.70 18.15 -29.61
CA ARG A 401 16.58 18.50 -30.52
C ARG A 401 16.30 17.44 -31.57
N HIS A 402 17.32 16.69 -31.96
CA HIS A 402 17.24 15.73 -33.06
C HIS A 402 17.09 14.28 -32.59
N ASN A 403 17.49 13.99 -31.36
CA ASN A 403 17.54 12.64 -30.84
C ASN A 403 16.71 12.42 -29.55
N THR A 404 15.86 13.38 -29.19
CA THR A 404 14.93 13.21 -28.05
C THR A 404 13.48 13.46 -28.44
N ALA A 405 12.56 12.86 -27.69
CA ALA A 405 11.14 13.08 -27.78
C ALA A 405 10.48 13.02 -26.40
N LEU A 406 9.30 13.59 -26.28
CA LEU A 406 8.49 13.52 -25.06
C LEU A 406 7.27 12.62 -25.29
N LEU A 407 7.05 11.64 -24.42
CA LEU A 407 5.86 10.81 -24.36
C LEU A 407 5.00 11.29 -23.19
N ILE A 408 3.71 11.54 -23.43
CA ILE A 408 2.80 12.06 -22.41
C ILE A 408 1.63 11.12 -22.20
N LEU A 409 1.50 10.55 -21.01
CA LEU A 409 0.36 9.75 -20.62
C LEU A 409 -0.54 10.53 -19.66
N GLY A 410 -1.75 10.88 -20.09
CA GLY A 410 -2.72 11.57 -19.26
C GLY A 410 -3.73 12.41 -20.02
N GLY A 411 -4.75 12.89 -19.30
CA GLY A 411 -5.78 13.74 -19.87
C GLY A 411 -5.24 15.12 -20.27
N ALA A 412 -5.73 15.63 -21.41
CA ALA A 412 -5.33 16.91 -22.00
C ALA A 412 -3.85 16.96 -22.47
N ALA A 413 -3.24 15.80 -22.78
CA ALA A 413 -1.86 15.71 -23.26
C ALA A 413 -1.61 16.52 -24.54
N GLU A 414 -2.61 16.62 -25.41
CA GLU A 414 -2.55 17.35 -26.67
C GLU A 414 -2.27 18.86 -26.48
N GLN A 415 -2.64 19.43 -25.34
CA GLN A 415 -2.41 20.86 -25.03
C GLN A 415 -0.93 21.20 -24.88
N TYR A 416 -0.08 20.18 -24.65
CA TYR A 416 1.35 20.36 -24.45
C TYR A 416 2.19 20.10 -25.71
N THR A 417 1.58 19.62 -26.81
CA THR A 417 2.33 19.24 -28.03
C THR A 417 3.11 20.39 -28.65
N SER A 418 2.60 21.62 -28.57
CA SER A 418 3.26 22.82 -29.10
C SER A 418 4.20 23.53 -28.11
N ALA A 419 4.29 23.02 -26.88
CA ALA A 419 5.10 23.68 -25.83
C ALA A 419 6.57 23.26 -25.81
N PHE A 420 6.94 22.25 -26.59
CA PHE A 420 8.29 21.67 -26.63
C PHE A 420 8.89 21.74 -28.04
N ASP A 421 10.18 22.06 -28.11
CA ASP A 421 10.95 22.09 -29.36
C ASP A 421 11.47 20.69 -29.77
N VAL A 422 10.77 19.63 -29.39
CA VAL A 422 11.02 18.23 -29.74
C VAL A 422 9.70 17.54 -30.08
N PRO A 423 9.71 16.40 -30.79
CA PRO A 423 8.51 15.62 -31.04
C PRO A 423 7.81 15.23 -29.72
N VAL A 424 6.49 15.40 -29.65
CA VAL A 424 5.64 15.03 -28.51
C VAL A 424 4.61 14.00 -28.95
N PHE A 425 4.55 12.89 -28.23
CA PHE A 425 3.64 11.78 -28.48
C PHE A 425 2.58 11.71 -27.37
N PRO A 426 1.36 12.20 -27.57
CA PRO A 426 0.29 12.08 -26.60
C PRO A 426 -0.33 10.69 -26.64
N VAL A 427 -0.32 9.96 -25.51
CA VAL A 427 -1.02 8.67 -25.35
C VAL A 427 -2.48 8.87 -24.92
N GLY A 428 -2.79 10.03 -24.32
CA GLY A 428 -4.09 10.29 -23.71
C GLY A 428 -4.27 9.61 -22.34
N TYR A 429 -5.48 9.73 -21.77
CA TYR A 429 -5.83 9.04 -20.53
C TYR A 429 -6.29 7.61 -20.82
N THR A 430 -5.76 6.65 -20.08
CA THR A 430 -6.19 5.24 -20.13
C THR A 430 -6.18 4.61 -18.75
N GLU A 431 -7.08 3.65 -18.51
CA GLU A 431 -7.10 2.74 -17.36
C GLU A 431 -6.66 1.32 -17.76
N GLU A 432 -6.34 1.10 -19.03
CA GLU A 432 -5.86 -0.18 -19.54
C GLU A 432 -4.42 -0.42 -19.08
N VAL A 433 -4.27 -1.38 -18.18
CA VAL A 433 -3.00 -1.65 -17.48
C VAL A 433 -1.89 -2.03 -18.47
N GLU A 434 -2.19 -2.84 -19.48
CA GLU A 434 -1.22 -3.24 -20.51
C GLU A 434 -0.66 -2.03 -21.25
N ARG A 435 -1.52 -1.10 -21.69
CA ARG A 435 -1.12 0.12 -22.35
C ARG A 435 -0.27 1.04 -21.47
N ILE A 436 -0.60 1.09 -20.15
CA ILE A 436 0.20 1.82 -19.16
C ILE A 436 1.60 1.20 -19.05
N VAL A 437 1.71 -0.13 -18.92
CA VAL A 437 2.98 -0.85 -18.83
C VAL A 437 3.81 -0.67 -20.11
N GLN A 438 3.20 -0.78 -21.28
CA GLN A 438 3.85 -0.49 -22.57
C GLN A 438 4.40 0.95 -22.60
N THR A 439 3.66 1.92 -22.08
CA THR A 439 4.08 3.33 -22.05
C THR A 439 5.33 3.54 -21.19
N TYR A 440 5.41 2.92 -20.02
CA TYR A 440 6.63 2.96 -19.20
C TYR A 440 7.82 2.29 -19.90
N ASN A 441 7.60 1.15 -20.55
CA ASN A 441 8.66 0.39 -21.22
C ASN A 441 9.13 1.02 -22.54
N ALA A 442 8.32 1.87 -23.18
CA ALA A 442 8.69 2.58 -24.40
C ALA A 442 9.70 3.72 -24.17
N ALA A 443 9.80 4.21 -22.93
CA ALA A 443 10.62 5.36 -22.54
C ALA A 443 12.05 4.98 -22.12
N ASP A 444 12.94 5.97 -22.06
CA ASP A 444 14.31 5.86 -21.56
C ASP A 444 14.47 6.43 -20.14
N LEU A 445 13.60 7.37 -19.75
CA LEU A 445 13.49 7.89 -18.39
C LEU A 445 12.07 8.39 -18.10
N PHE A 446 11.71 8.42 -16.83
CA PHE A 446 10.47 9.03 -16.33
C PHE A 446 10.79 10.34 -15.62
N VAL A 447 10.08 11.43 -15.97
CA VAL A 447 10.23 12.72 -15.31
C VAL A 447 8.97 13.06 -14.52
N ILE A 448 9.16 13.46 -13.26
CA ILE A 448 8.09 13.85 -12.34
C ILE A 448 8.41 15.20 -11.68
N PRO A 449 8.06 16.32 -12.32
CA PRO A 449 8.33 17.66 -11.82
C PRO A 449 7.27 18.13 -10.81
N SER A 450 6.64 17.20 -10.08
CA SER A 450 5.61 17.52 -9.09
C SER A 450 6.17 18.41 -7.97
N VAL A 451 5.47 19.50 -7.67
CA VAL A 451 5.84 20.44 -6.59
C VAL A 451 5.34 20.01 -5.22
N SER A 452 4.41 19.07 -5.19
CA SER A 452 3.88 18.45 -3.95
C SER A 452 3.27 17.09 -4.27
N ASP A 453 3.85 16.04 -3.74
CA ASP A 453 3.31 14.68 -3.84
C ASP A 453 3.72 13.86 -2.61
N ASN A 454 2.86 12.94 -2.15
CA ASN A 454 3.18 12.13 -0.98
C ASN A 454 4.07 10.93 -1.39
N LEU A 455 3.48 9.96 -2.10
CA LEU A 455 4.19 8.79 -2.63
C LEU A 455 3.57 8.45 -3.99
N PRO A 456 4.05 9.08 -5.08
CA PRO A 456 3.43 8.92 -6.39
C PRO A 456 3.58 7.49 -6.93
N ASN A 457 2.45 6.81 -7.16
CA ASN A 457 2.43 5.47 -7.74
C ASN A 457 3.17 5.40 -9.08
N THR A 458 3.18 6.51 -9.83
CA THR A 458 3.85 6.61 -11.14
C THR A 458 5.36 6.41 -11.09
N ILE A 459 6.05 6.84 -10.01
CA ILE A 459 7.48 6.52 -9.79
C ILE A 459 7.63 5.02 -9.54
N MET A 460 6.77 4.44 -8.73
CA MET A 460 6.82 3.02 -8.39
C MET A 460 6.59 2.15 -9.63
N GLU A 461 5.64 2.55 -10.47
CA GLU A 461 5.34 1.91 -11.76
C GLU A 461 6.53 2.01 -12.74
N ALA A 462 7.14 3.20 -12.85
CA ALA A 462 8.33 3.42 -13.66
C ALA A 462 9.50 2.55 -13.20
N LEU A 463 9.83 2.60 -11.90
CA LEU A 463 10.92 1.80 -11.33
C LEU A 463 10.67 0.28 -11.46
N ALA A 464 9.42 -0.17 -11.37
CA ALA A 464 9.06 -1.58 -11.55
C ALA A 464 9.23 -2.04 -13.01
N CYS A 465 9.08 -1.13 -13.98
CA CYS A 465 9.43 -1.36 -15.37
C CYS A 465 10.94 -1.18 -15.65
N GLY A 466 11.77 -0.92 -14.63
CA GLY A 466 13.20 -0.69 -14.77
C GLY A 466 13.53 0.69 -15.35
N LEU A 467 12.61 1.65 -15.29
CA LEU A 467 12.77 2.98 -15.86
C LEU A 467 13.34 3.94 -14.80
N PRO A 468 14.53 4.56 -15.01
CA PRO A 468 15.08 5.54 -14.09
C PRO A 468 14.22 6.80 -14.03
N CYS A 469 14.19 7.45 -12.86
CA CYS A 469 13.31 8.57 -12.59
C CYS A 469 14.09 9.86 -12.33
N VAL A 470 13.55 11.00 -12.81
CA VAL A 470 14.04 12.34 -12.48
C VAL A 470 12.89 13.14 -11.86
N GLY A 471 13.09 13.69 -10.66
CA GLY A 471 12.02 14.42 -9.98
C GLY A 471 12.53 15.45 -8.99
N PHE A 472 11.66 16.36 -8.57
CA PHE A 472 11.98 17.34 -7.54
C PHE A 472 12.03 16.73 -6.13
N ALA A 473 12.82 17.34 -5.25
CA ALA A 473 12.84 17.04 -3.83
C ALA A 473 11.55 17.56 -3.15
N ALA A 474 10.41 16.92 -3.44
CA ALA A 474 9.09 17.32 -2.97
C ALA A 474 8.37 16.14 -2.30
N GLY A 475 7.90 16.33 -1.06
CA GLY A 475 7.17 15.30 -0.32
C GLY A 475 7.96 14.00 -0.16
N GLY A 476 7.38 12.86 -0.57
CA GLY A 476 8.02 11.54 -0.52
C GLY A 476 8.80 11.15 -1.77
N ILE A 477 8.93 12.00 -2.78
CA ILE A 477 9.69 11.70 -4.01
C ILE A 477 11.15 11.32 -3.70
N PRO A 478 11.90 12.02 -2.81
CA PRO A 478 13.28 11.65 -2.47
C PRO A 478 13.43 10.29 -1.77
N GLU A 479 12.36 9.73 -1.24
CA GLU A 479 12.38 8.38 -0.64
C GLU A 479 12.32 7.28 -1.70
N MET A 480 11.81 7.60 -2.89
CA MET A 480 11.62 6.66 -3.99
C MET A 480 12.78 6.67 -4.97
N ILE A 481 13.36 7.83 -5.22
CA ILE A 481 14.49 8.02 -6.13
C ILE A 481 15.77 8.07 -5.29
N ASP A 482 16.58 7.02 -5.39
CA ASP A 482 17.93 7.00 -4.82
C ASP A 482 18.86 7.79 -5.76
N HIS A 483 19.18 9.03 -5.36
CA HIS A 483 19.93 10.01 -6.18
C HIS A 483 21.25 9.43 -6.69
N HIS A 484 21.51 9.56 -8.00
CA HIS A 484 22.64 8.98 -8.73
C HIS A 484 22.72 7.44 -8.71
N SER A 485 21.63 6.74 -8.35
CA SER A 485 21.56 5.27 -8.38
C SER A 485 20.45 4.77 -9.30
N ASN A 486 19.19 5.05 -8.99
CA ASN A 486 18.05 4.70 -9.85
C ASN A 486 17.42 5.93 -10.52
N GLY A 487 18.07 7.09 -10.43
CA GLY A 487 17.59 8.33 -10.99
C GLY A 487 18.24 9.56 -10.36
N TYR A 488 17.57 10.71 -10.51
CA TYR A 488 18.07 12.01 -10.05
C TYR A 488 16.99 12.77 -9.28
N VAL A 489 17.33 13.25 -8.09
CA VAL A 489 16.48 14.14 -7.28
C VAL A 489 17.00 15.56 -7.44
N ALA A 490 16.25 16.39 -8.15
CA ALA A 490 16.55 17.81 -8.33
C ALA A 490 16.02 18.64 -7.15
N HIS A 491 16.65 19.77 -6.86
CA HIS A 491 16.16 20.72 -5.87
C HIS A 491 14.72 21.16 -6.19
N ALA A 492 13.92 21.38 -5.14
CA ALA A 492 12.52 21.71 -5.31
C ALA A 492 12.33 22.96 -6.18
N GLN A 493 11.57 22.81 -7.27
CA GLN A 493 11.23 23.87 -8.23
C GLN A 493 12.44 24.47 -8.98
N ASP A 494 13.63 23.91 -8.88
CA ASP A 494 14.80 24.35 -9.64
C ASP A 494 14.80 23.65 -11.02
N THR A 495 14.40 24.39 -12.04
CA THR A 495 14.33 23.90 -13.42
C THR A 495 15.69 23.70 -14.07
N GLN A 496 16.75 24.40 -13.60
CA GLN A 496 18.10 24.15 -14.07
C GLN A 496 18.63 22.81 -13.54
N ASP A 497 18.41 22.54 -12.24
CA ASP A 497 18.82 21.28 -11.64
C ASP A 497 17.99 20.10 -12.19
N LEU A 498 16.71 20.32 -12.51
CA LEU A 498 15.91 19.32 -13.22
C LEU A 498 16.49 19.02 -14.61
N ALA A 499 16.91 20.03 -15.37
CA ALA A 499 17.56 19.86 -16.68
C ALA A 499 18.89 19.10 -16.55
N ASN A 500 19.70 19.41 -15.53
CA ASN A 500 20.94 18.67 -15.22
C ASN A 500 20.65 17.20 -14.91
N GLY A 501 19.58 16.92 -14.17
CA GLY A 501 19.13 15.56 -13.86
C GLY A 501 18.69 14.77 -15.10
N LEU A 502 17.95 15.40 -16.02
CA LEU A 502 17.58 14.80 -17.29
C LEU A 502 18.84 14.43 -18.11
N HIS A 503 19.78 15.38 -18.23
CA HIS A 503 21.05 15.14 -18.91
C HIS A 503 21.85 14.01 -18.26
N TRP A 504 21.98 14.02 -16.93
CA TRP A 504 22.72 12.99 -16.18
C TRP A 504 22.16 11.59 -16.44
N VAL A 505 20.84 11.38 -16.39
CA VAL A 505 20.23 10.07 -16.66
C VAL A 505 20.49 9.63 -18.10
N LEU A 506 20.36 10.55 -19.08
CA LEU A 506 20.57 10.23 -20.50
C LEU A 506 22.02 9.83 -20.84
N GLN A 507 23.01 10.30 -20.06
CA GLN A 507 24.44 9.98 -20.22
C GLN A 507 24.89 8.80 -19.37
N SER A 508 24.07 8.36 -18.41
CA SER A 508 24.42 7.25 -17.51
C SER A 508 24.24 5.89 -18.18
N ASP A 509 24.89 4.86 -17.64
CA ASP A 509 24.67 3.48 -18.08
C ASP A 509 23.25 3.00 -17.75
N ALA A 510 22.47 2.79 -18.80
CA ALA A 510 21.06 2.42 -18.68
C ALA A 510 20.86 1.09 -17.93
N THR A 511 21.77 0.13 -18.08
CA THR A 511 21.68 -1.19 -17.43
C THR A 511 21.85 -1.08 -15.92
N THR A 512 22.81 -0.28 -15.48
CA THR A 512 23.06 0.00 -14.05
C THR A 512 21.87 0.70 -13.41
N LEU A 513 21.31 1.74 -14.06
CA LEU A 513 20.14 2.45 -13.55
C LEU A 513 18.89 1.53 -13.49
N GLN A 514 18.69 0.71 -14.52
CA GLN A 514 17.59 -0.25 -14.57
C GLN A 514 17.67 -1.25 -13.41
N GLN A 515 18.84 -1.85 -13.18
CA GLN A 515 19.01 -2.82 -12.09
C GLN A 515 18.75 -2.18 -10.73
N ALA A 516 19.28 -0.98 -10.49
CA ALA A 516 19.05 -0.25 -9.25
C ALA A 516 17.55 0.11 -9.03
N ALA A 517 16.82 0.44 -10.11
CA ALA A 517 15.38 0.67 -10.07
C ALA A 517 14.61 -0.59 -9.65
N LEU A 518 14.92 -1.73 -10.26
CA LEU A 518 14.29 -3.02 -9.93
C LEU A 518 14.59 -3.46 -8.49
N ASP A 519 15.85 -3.35 -8.06
CA ASP A 519 16.27 -3.71 -6.70
C ASP A 519 15.54 -2.86 -5.64
N LYS A 520 15.34 -1.57 -5.91
CA LYS A 520 14.54 -0.68 -5.04
C LYS A 520 13.10 -1.18 -4.90
N VAL A 521 12.46 -1.53 -6.02
CA VAL A 521 11.07 -2.02 -6.03
C VAL A 521 10.95 -3.34 -5.29
N HIS A 522 11.80 -4.32 -5.59
CA HIS A 522 11.76 -5.62 -4.93
C HIS A 522 11.93 -5.52 -3.42
N ARG A 523 12.85 -4.68 -2.97
CA ARG A 523 13.14 -4.48 -1.55
C ARG A 523 12.01 -3.74 -0.83
N CYS A 524 11.46 -2.67 -1.42
CA CYS A 524 10.61 -1.72 -0.71
C CYS A 524 9.13 -1.82 -1.06
N TYR A 525 8.77 -2.12 -2.32
CA TYR A 525 7.43 -1.88 -2.86
C TYR A 525 6.74 -3.15 -3.36
N SER A 526 7.42 -4.30 -3.44
CA SER A 526 6.79 -5.54 -3.87
C SER A 526 5.59 -5.91 -2.98
N GLN A 527 4.59 -6.56 -3.56
CA GLN A 527 3.41 -7.05 -2.83
C GLN A 527 3.81 -7.83 -1.57
N GLN A 528 4.82 -8.69 -1.68
CA GLN A 528 5.31 -9.48 -0.55
C GLN A 528 5.89 -8.61 0.56
N SER A 529 6.79 -7.67 0.24
CA SER A 529 7.44 -6.79 1.22
C SER A 529 6.42 -5.92 1.97
N VAL A 530 5.46 -5.34 1.23
CA VAL A 530 4.44 -4.46 1.82
C VAL A 530 3.43 -5.26 2.64
N ALA A 531 2.93 -6.39 2.13
CA ALA A 531 1.97 -7.22 2.86
C ALA A 531 2.54 -7.71 4.20
N GLN A 532 3.80 -8.12 4.24
CA GLN A 532 4.45 -8.55 5.51
C GLN A 532 4.49 -7.45 6.56
N GLN A 533 4.71 -6.19 6.17
CA GLN A 533 4.69 -5.05 7.08
C GLN A 533 3.28 -4.79 7.63
N TYR A 534 2.24 -4.86 6.79
CA TYR A 534 0.85 -4.72 7.24
C TYR A 534 0.41 -5.87 8.14
N LEU A 535 0.83 -7.10 7.84
CA LEU A 535 0.56 -8.26 8.68
C LEU A 535 1.11 -8.09 10.10
N ALA A 536 2.32 -7.55 10.25
CA ALA A 536 2.87 -7.25 11.57
C ALA A 536 1.99 -6.26 12.36
N ILE A 537 1.45 -5.22 11.69
CA ILE A 537 0.51 -4.27 12.31
C ILE A 537 -0.80 -4.95 12.66
N TYR A 538 -1.35 -5.78 11.79
CA TYR A 538 -2.60 -6.48 12.05
C TYR A 538 -2.46 -7.51 13.18
N GLU A 539 -1.28 -8.05 13.42
CA GLU A 539 -0.97 -8.90 14.56
C GLU A 539 -0.74 -8.09 15.86
N GLY A 540 -0.59 -6.77 15.78
CA GLY A 540 -0.35 -5.88 16.93
C GLY A 540 1.11 -5.70 17.31
N LYS A 541 2.02 -6.04 16.41
CA LYS A 541 3.48 -5.88 16.56
C LYS A 541 3.96 -4.48 16.21
#